data_015284b0b2834b17e06debc5c5b0e101
#
_entry.id   015284b0b2834b17e06debc5c5b0e101
#
_cell.length_a   1.000
_cell.length_b   1.000
_cell.length_c   1.000
_cell.angle_alpha   90.00
_cell.angle_beta   90.00
_cell.angle_gamma   90.00
#
_symmetry.space_group_name_H-M   'P 1'
#
loop_
_entity.id
_entity.type
_entity.pdbx_description
1 polymer ?
#
loop_
_entity_poly.entity_id
_entity_poly.type
_entity_poly.pdbx_seq_one_letter_code
_entity_poly.pdbx_strand_id
1 'polypeptide(L)'
;LPAKILFSRQFKNFYGHELRVAYSTYYPYFFCSKKVKSKCEEFSGIELEMLKMLAHKMNFTFTLFETRNDMEVLFEGLMSHKYDFAIGGLSMTPQRFDVVQYSVPLFIETIVAMYTYNSSYTFAAISLFLPFPATVWIGIVVVLLGMAVIVYLMSKVYDDVDNVLALKILKVLW
;
A
#
# COMPACT_ATOMS: atom_id res chain seq x y z
N LEU A 1 18.89 -20.74 -17.89
CA LEU A 1 20.07 -20.95 -17.02
C LEU A 1 19.61 -21.51 -15.69
N PRO A 2 20.16 -22.65 -15.19
CA PRO A 2 19.72 -23.21 -13.93
C PRO A 2 20.01 -22.22 -12.78
N ALA A 3 19.04 -22.01 -11.91
CA ALA A 3 19.11 -21.09 -10.77
C ALA A 3 20.36 -21.29 -9.86
N LYS A 4 21.00 -22.43 -9.96
CA LYS A 4 22.23 -22.78 -9.25
C LYS A 4 23.46 -21.97 -9.66
N ILE A 5 23.44 -21.28 -10.83
CA ILE A 5 24.55 -20.46 -11.34
C ILE A 5 24.39 -19.00 -10.91
N LEU A 6 23.15 -18.53 -10.68
CA LEU A 6 22.87 -17.16 -10.25
C LEU A 6 23.23 -16.88 -8.78
N PHE A 7 23.29 -17.92 -7.95
CA PHE A 7 23.73 -17.85 -6.55
C PHE A 7 25.08 -18.51 -6.40
N SER A 8 26.04 -18.07 -7.20
CA SER A 8 27.42 -18.54 -7.03
C SER A 8 27.89 -18.16 -5.63
N ARG A 9 28.57 -19.10 -5.01
CA ARG A 9 29.08 -19.12 -3.62
C ARG A 9 30.05 -17.96 -3.27
N GLN A 10 29.79 -16.74 -3.74
CA GLN A 10 30.75 -15.63 -3.74
C GLN A 10 31.09 -15.11 -2.34
N PHE A 11 30.19 -15.29 -1.36
CA PHE A 11 30.40 -14.71 -0.03
C PHE A 11 30.16 -15.73 1.09
N LYS A 12 30.99 -16.75 1.15
CA LYS A 12 30.91 -17.71 2.25
C LYS A 12 31.56 -17.19 3.53
N ASN A 13 32.52 -16.28 3.41
CA ASN A 13 33.30 -15.78 4.51
C ASN A 13 33.75 -14.34 4.21
N PHE A 14 33.50 -13.43 5.11
CA PHE A 14 33.93 -12.02 5.02
C PHE A 14 35.24 -11.76 5.73
N TYR A 15 35.91 -12.80 6.24
CA TYR A 15 37.26 -12.73 6.86
C TYR A 15 37.35 -11.69 7.98
N GLY A 16 36.31 -11.53 8.79
CA GLY A 16 36.27 -10.57 9.89
C GLY A 16 36.05 -9.12 9.47
N HIS A 17 35.64 -8.87 8.22
CA HIS A 17 35.36 -7.51 7.75
C HIS A 17 34.24 -6.86 8.58
N GLU A 18 34.39 -5.57 8.86
CA GLU A 18 33.36 -4.78 9.57
C GLU A 18 32.39 -4.16 8.59
N LEU A 19 31.08 -4.43 8.79
CA LEU A 19 30.01 -3.90 7.98
C LEU A 19 29.25 -2.79 8.73
N ARG A 20 28.92 -1.72 8.01
CA ARG A 20 28.17 -0.58 8.54
C ARG A 20 26.70 -0.81 8.30
N VAL A 21 25.94 -1.00 9.36
CA VAL A 21 24.53 -1.35 9.32
C VAL A 21 23.67 -0.17 9.78
N ALA A 22 22.89 0.40 8.89
CA ALA A 22 21.88 1.39 9.25
C ALA A 22 20.67 0.71 9.87
N TYR A 23 20.02 1.33 10.86
CA TYR A 23 18.81 0.78 11.43
C TYR A 23 17.71 1.82 11.60
N SER A 24 16.46 1.33 11.42
CA SER A 24 15.24 2.00 11.85
C SER A 24 14.61 1.18 12.98
N THR A 25 14.02 1.85 13.96
CA THR A 25 13.37 1.13 15.06
C THR A 25 11.91 0.81 14.70
N TYR A 26 11.59 -0.48 14.64
CA TYR A 26 10.25 -0.97 14.39
C TYR A 26 9.99 -2.27 15.18
N TYR A 27 9.11 -2.20 16.16
CA TYR A 27 8.74 -3.36 16.98
C TYR A 27 7.86 -4.33 16.17
N PRO A 28 8.08 -5.65 16.24
CA PRO A 28 9.06 -6.41 17.05
C PRO A 28 10.40 -6.71 16.32
N TYR A 29 10.62 -6.13 15.13
CA TYR A 29 11.75 -6.50 14.27
C TYR A 29 13.09 -5.99 14.79
N PHE A 30 13.18 -4.70 15.09
CA PHE A 30 14.37 -4.07 15.67
C PHE A 30 13.94 -2.93 16.61
N PHE A 31 14.28 -3.00 17.87
CA PHE A 31 13.90 -1.99 18.85
C PHE A 31 14.91 -1.89 20.01
N CYS A 32 14.82 -0.79 20.74
CA CYS A 32 15.61 -0.59 21.93
C CYS A 32 14.93 -1.25 23.13
N SER A 33 15.60 -2.23 23.74
CA SER A 33 15.11 -2.94 24.94
C SER A 33 15.40 -2.18 26.23
N LYS A 34 16.53 -1.45 26.28
CA LYS A 34 16.94 -0.70 27.45
C LYS A 34 17.45 0.69 27.08
N LYS A 35 16.79 1.72 27.60
CA LYS A 35 17.19 3.13 27.42
C LYS A 35 17.76 3.69 28.71
N VAL A 36 18.92 4.36 28.60
CA VAL A 36 19.54 5.13 29.69
C VAL A 36 19.86 6.53 29.21
N LYS A 37 19.36 7.56 29.91
CA LYS A 37 19.56 8.98 29.56
C LYS A 37 19.29 9.29 28.07
N SER A 38 18.17 8.80 27.55
CA SER A 38 17.73 8.98 26.14
C SER A 38 18.61 8.29 25.09
N LYS A 39 19.61 7.54 25.46
CA LYS A 39 20.39 6.69 24.56
C LYS A 39 19.99 5.22 24.75
N CYS A 40 19.97 4.47 23.66
CA CYS A 40 19.76 3.05 23.71
C CYS A 40 21.07 2.36 24.11
N GLU A 41 21.02 1.61 25.20
CA GLU A 41 22.15 0.78 25.66
C GLU A 41 22.08 -0.64 25.09
N GLU A 42 20.86 -1.13 24.92
CA GLU A 42 20.66 -2.50 24.48
C GLU A 42 19.55 -2.57 23.42
N PHE A 43 19.90 -3.17 22.29
CA PHE A 43 18.98 -3.44 21.20
C PHE A 43 18.49 -4.88 21.25
N SER A 44 17.26 -5.08 20.82
CA SER A 44 16.63 -6.39 20.70
C SER A 44 15.75 -6.42 19.46
N GLY A 45 15.34 -7.61 19.06
CA GLY A 45 14.45 -7.81 17.93
C GLY A 45 14.86 -8.97 17.06
N ILE A 46 13.91 -9.45 16.25
CA ILE A 46 14.09 -10.65 15.44
C ILE A 46 15.19 -10.43 14.39
N GLU A 47 15.22 -9.27 13.75
CA GLU A 47 16.22 -8.95 12.73
C GLU A 47 17.62 -8.81 13.32
N LEU A 48 17.75 -8.30 14.55
CA LEU A 48 19.05 -8.25 15.22
C LEU A 48 19.61 -9.64 15.51
N GLU A 49 18.78 -10.54 15.98
CA GLU A 49 19.22 -11.92 16.25
C GLU A 49 19.61 -12.65 14.95
N MET A 50 18.86 -12.42 13.88
CA MET A 50 19.23 -12.92 12.55
C MET A 50 20.56 -12.33 12.07
N LEU A 51 20.78 -11.03 12.27
CA LEU A 51 22.04 -10.38 11.92
C LEU A 51 23.22 -10.96 12.70
N LYS A 52 23.06 -11.20 13.99
CA LYS A 52 24.09 -11.85 14.82
C LYS A 52 24.43 -13.26 14.33
N MET A 53 23.39 -14.05 13.97
CA MET A 53 23.58 -15.38 13.39
C MET A 53 24.31 -15.34 12.05
N LEU A 54 23.96 -14.38 11.19
CA LEU A 54 24.63 -14.18 9.90
C LEU A 54 26.09 -13.75 10.09
N ALA A 55 26.35 -12.81 10.99
CA ALA A 55 27.69 -12.35 11.33
C ALA A 55 28.59 -13.51 11.78
N HIS A 56 28.08 -14.35 12.65
CA HIS A 56 28.80 -15.55 13.11
C HIS A 56 29.06 -16.56 11.96
N LYS A 57 28.01 -16.83 11.15
CA LYS A 57 28.07 -17.82 10.07
C LYS A 57 28.98 -17.39 8.91
N MET A 58 28.94 -16.09 8.57
CA MET A 58 29.69 -15.52 7.45
C MET A 58 31.01 -14.84 7.90
N ASN A 59 31.34 -14.88 9.19
CA ASN A 59 32.55 -14.33 9.78
C ASN A 59 32.76 -12.86 9.44
N PHE A 60 31.82 -11.99 9.87
CA PHE A 60 31.91 -10.54 9.81
C PHE A 60 31.55 -9.91 11.15
N THR A 61 32.00 -8.69 11.37
CA THR A 61 31.55 -7.82 12.46
C THR A 61 30.70 -6.71 11.94
N PHE A 62 29.87 -6.05 12.77
CA PHE A 62 29.03 -4.96 12.33
C PHE A 62 28.93 -3.85 13.38
N THR A 63 28.77 -2.63 12.86
CA THR A 63 28.50 -1.43 13.68
C THR A 63 27.16 -0.86 13.28
N LEU A 64 26.32 -0.54 14.27
CA LEU A 64 24.96 -0.03 14.09
C LEU A 64 24.94 1.49 14.02
N PHE A 65 24.28 2.05 13.01
CA PHE A 65 24.12 3.49 12.79
C PHE A 65 22.65 3.88 12.83
N GLU A 66 22.30 4.79 13.73
CA GLU A 66 20.95 5.29 13.89
C GLU A 66 20.58 6.29 12.78
N THR A 67 19.45 6.06 12.12
CA THR A 67 18.90 6.97 11.10
C THR A 67 17.71 7.81 11.60
N ARG A 68 17.51 7.86 12.93
CA ARG A 68 16.40 8.58 13.59
C ARG A 68 15.01 8.21 13.05
N ASN A 69 14.83 6.99 12.53
CA ASN A 69 13.64 6.52 11.83
C ASN A 69 13.28 7.33 10.58
N ASP A 70 14.23 8.08 10.04
CA ASP A 70 14.08 8.78 8.78
C ASP A 70 14.48 7.84 7.63
N MET A 71 13.48 7.46 6.84
CA MET A 71 13.68 6.54 5.72
C MET A 71 14.48 7.19 4.59
N GLU A 72 14.34 8.49 4.36
CA GLU A 72 15.09 9.19 3.31
C GLU A 72 16.59 9.18 3.64
N VAL A 73 16.95 9.54 4.86
CA VAL A 73 18.35 9.49 5.34
C VAL A 73 18.92 8.08 5.25
N LEU A 74 18.11 7.06 5.53
CA LEU A 74 18.53 5.67 5.45
C LEU A 74 18.84 5.28 3.99
N PHE A 75 17.94 5.56 3.05
CA PHE A 75 18.13 5.23 1.64
C PHE A 75 19.23 6.05 0.98
N GLU A 76 19.33 7.34 1.26
CA GLU A 76 20.44 8.17 0.79
C GLU A 76 21.80 7.65 1.29
N GLY A 77 21.85 7.20 2.54
CA GLY A 77 23.04 6.60 3.11
C GLY A 77 23.44 5.27 2.46
N LEU A 78 22.48 4.47 2.01
CA LEU A 78 22.74 3.25 1.22
C LEU A 78 23.22 3.59 -0.19
N MET A 79 22.56 4.52 -0.87
CA MET A 79 22.93 4.97 -2.23
C MET A 79 24.33 5.59 -2.28
N SER A 80 24.68 6.37 -1.25
CA SER A 80 26.01 6.99 -1.13
C SER A 80 27.10 6.05 -0.58
N HIS A 81 26.78 4.77 -0.38
CA HIS A 81 27.70 3.78 0.22
C HIS A 81 28.21 4.16 1.61
N LYS A 82 27.48 5.00 2.32
CA LYS A 82 27.78 5.32 3.73
C LYS A 82 27.50 4.12 4.63
N TYR A 83 26.47 3.36 4.28
CA TYR A 83 26.07 2.11 4.94
C TYR A 83 26.13 0.97 3.93
N ASP A 84 26.49 -0.22 4.40
CA ASP A 84 26.60 -1.40 3.56
C ASP A 84 25.27 -2.12 3.43
N PHE A 85 24.43 -2.11 4.48
CA PHE A 85 23.04 -2.55 4.44
C PHE A 85 22.22 -1.95 5.59
N ALA A 86 20.90 -2.19 5.57
CA ALA A 86 19.97 -1.66 6.56
C ALA A 86 19.00 -2.73 7.07
N ILE A 87 18.55 -2.54 8.33
CA ILE A 87 17.57 -3.38 9.02
C ILE A 87 16.52 -2.51 9.75
N GLY A 88 15.40 -3.10 10.17
CA GLY A 88 14.38 -2.42 10.98
C GLY A 88 13.00 -2.43 10.36
N GLY A 89 12.51 -3.58 9.89
CA GLY A 89 11.15 -3.72 9.35
C GLY A 89 10.94 -2.95 8.05
N LEU A 90 11.91 -2.98 7.17
CA LEU A 90 11.87 -2.23 5.90
C LEU A 90 10.95 -2.90 4.90
N SER A 91 9.81 -2.26 4.61
CA SER A 91 8.86 -2.75 3.61
C SER A 91 9.35 -2.50 2.18
N MET A 92 9.11 -3.49 1.32
CA MET A 92 9.41 -3.41 -0.10
C MET A 92 8.34 -2.59 -0.82
N THR A 93 8.74 -1.55 -1.54
CA THR A 93 7.85 -0.78 -2.41
C THR A 93 8.47 -0.67 -3.80
N PRO A 94 7.67 -0.55 -4.88
CA PRO A 94 8.19 -0.43 -6.23
C PRO A 94 9.24 0.68 -6.38
N GLN A 95 8.99 1.85 -5.79
CA GLN A 95 9.87 3.01 -5.85
C GLN A 95 11.24 2.76 -5.19
N ARG A 96 11.28 1.92 -4.16
CA ARG A 96 12.51 1.59 -3.44
C ARG A 96 13.35 0.54 -4.17
N PHE A 97 12.72 -0.32 -4.98
CA PHE A 97 13.45 -1.30 -5.79
C PHE A 97 14.36 -0.67 -6.84
N ASP A 98 14.04 0.56 -7.29
CA ASP A 98 14.85 1.28 -8.28
C ASP A 98 16.17 1.80 -7.68
N VAL A 99 16.24 1.93 -6.35
CA VAL A 99 17.39 2.56 -5.67
C VAL A 99 18.20 1.62 -4.80
N VAL A 100 17.60 0.55 -4.27
CA VAL A 100 18.31 -0.43 -3.42
C VAL A 100 17.90 -1.86 -3.76
N GLN A 101 18.82 -2.79 -3.50
CA GLN A 101 18.51 -4.21 -3.61
C GLN A 101 18.00 -4.75 -2.27
N TYR A 102 16.95 -5.55 -2.35
CA TYR A 102 16.38 -6.24 -1.20
C TYR A 102 16.86 -7.70 -1.13
N SER A 103 16.96 -8.21 0.08
CA SER A 103 17.06 -9.65 0.31
C SER A 103 15.75 -10.34 -0.01
N VAL A 104 15.71 -11.66 0.13
CA VAL A 104 14.42 -12.37 0.17
C VAL A 104 13.58 -11.84 1.35
N PRO A 105 12.24 -11.75 1.20
CA PRO A 105 11.37 -11.33 2.31
C PRO A 105 11.55 -12.26 3.51
N LEU A 106 11.84 -11.68 4.66
CA LEU A 106 11.96 -12.44 5.91
C LEU A 106 10.57 -12.73 6.51
N PHE A 107 9.67 -11.77 6.36
CA PHE A 107 8.30 -11.84 6.88
C PHE A 107 7.32 -11.31 5.83
N ILE A 108 6.13 -11.88 5.83
CA ILE A 108 5.00 -11.40 5.05
C ILE A 108 3.94 -10.94 6.03
N GLU A 109 3.61 -9.65 6.00
CA GLU A 109 2.58 -9.04 6.82
C GLU A 109 1.34 -8.72 5.99
N THR A 110 0.18 -8.92 6.57
CA THR A 110 -1.09 -8.51 5.99
C THR A 110 -1.64 -7.31 6.75
N ILE A 111 -2.05 -6.29 6.00
CA ILE A 111 -2.78 -5.17 6.57
C ILE A 111 -4.22 -5.62 6.77
N VAL A 112 -4.70 -5.56 8.01
CA VAL A 112 -6.08 -5.90 8.38
C VAL A 112 -6.75 -4.71 9.03
N ALA A 113 -8.03 -4.51 8.72
CA ALA A 113 -8.85 -3.55 9.42
C ALA A 113 -9.57 -4.24 10.59
N MET A 114 -9.39 -3.74 11.79
CA MET A 114 -10.16 -4.16 12.95
C MET A 114 -11.33 -3.20 13.15
N TYR A 115 -12.52 -3.74 13.33
CA TYR A 115 -13.71 -2.96 13.67
C TYR A 115 -14.46 -3.62 14.83
N THR A 116 -15.16 -2.81 15.62
CA THR A 116 -16.05 -3.32 16.66
C THR A 116 -17.31 -3.84 16.00
N TYR A 117 -17.56 -5.14 16.14
CA TYR A 117 -18.80 -5.74 15.68
C TYR A 117 -19.91 -5.41 16.68
N ASN A 118 -20.79 -4.49 16.29
CA ASN A 118 -22.01 -4.24 17.03
C ASN A 118 -23.09 -5.18 16.48
N SER A 119 -23.53 -6.15 17.27
CA SER A 119 -24.48 -7.19 16.88
C SER A 119 -25.94 -6.69 16.69
N SER A 120 -26.13 -5.38 16.54
CA SER A 120 -27.42 -4.85 16.08
C SER A 120 -27.62 -5.30 14.64
N TYR A 121 -28.36 -6.37 14.45
CA TYR A 121 -28.82 -6.84 13.15
C TYR A 121 -29.74 -5.79 12.51
N THR A 122 -29.21 -4.70 12.07
CA THR A 122 -29.87 -3.85 11.09
C THR A 122 -29.88 -4.60 9.77
N PHE A 123 -31.08 -4.86 9.27
CA PHE A 123 -31.30 -5.60 8.03
C PHE A 123 -30.29 -5.20 6.98
N ALA A 124 -29.60 -6.17 6.36
CA ALA A 124 -28.56 -5.93 5.35
C ALA A 124 -29.02 -5.01 4.21
N ALA A 125 -30.32 -4.99 3.90
CA ALA A 125 -30.93 -4.08 2.93
C ALA A 125 -30.86 -2.60 3.33
N ILE A 126 -30.96 -2.27 4.63
CA ILE A 126 -30.86 -0.89 5.13
C ILE A 126 -29.43 -0.40 5.09
N SER A 127 -28.46 -1.30 5.21
CA SER A 127 -27.03 -0.96 5.16
C SER A 127 -26.59 -0.35 3.82
N LEU A 128 -27.33 -0.60 2.74
CA LEU A 128 -27.08 0.02 1.43
C LEU A 128 -27.50 1.51 1.40
N PHE A 129 -28.44 1.92 2.24
CA PHE A 129 -28.97 3.28 2.29
C PHE A 129 -28.26 4.15 3.33
N LEU A 130 -27.61 3.54 4.34
CA LEU A 130 -26.95 4.25 5.42
C LEU A 130 -25.74 5.13 5.00
N PRO A 131 -24.90 4.77 3.99
CA PRO A 131 -23.72 5.56 3.65
C PRO A 131 -24.03 6.98 3.18
N PHE A 132 -25.24 7.23 2.71
CA PHE A 132 -25.62 8.53 2.17
C PHE A 132 -26.71 9.21 3.01
N PRO A 133 -26.63 10.53 3.26
CA PRO A 133 -27.69 11.27 3.93
C PRO A 133 -28.96 11.31 3.07
N ALA A 134 -30.09 11.47 3.70
CA ALA A 134 -31.41 11.49 3.03
C ALA A 134 -31.48 12.52 1.87
N THR A 135 -30.78 13.64 1.99
CA THR A 135 -30.69 14.67 0.95
C THR A 135 -30.17 14.16 -0.40
N VAL A 136 -29.20 13.21 -0.35
CA VAL A 136 -28.66 12.59 -1.58
C VAL A 136 -29.71 11.70 -2.23
N TRP A 137 -30.45 10.93 -1.45
CA TRP A 137 -31.54 10.09 -1.98
C TRP A 137 -32.67 10.90 -2.59
N ILE A 138 -33.06 12.01 -1.94
CA ILE A 138 -34.03 12.94 -2.51
C ILE A 138 -33.51 13.52 -3.83
N GLY A 139 -32.26 13.92 -3.90
CA GLY A 139 -31.63 14.42 -5.12
C GLY A 139 -31.68 13.40 -6.27
N ILE A 140 -31.37 12.13 -5.99
CA ILE A 140 -31.45 11.05 -6.99
C ILE A 140 -32.87 10.91 -7.53
N VAL A 141 -33.88 10.90 -6.64
CA VAL A 141 -35.29 10.78 -7.05
C VAL A 141 -35.73 11.99 -7.92
N VAL A 142 -35.34 13.19 -7.54
CA VAL A 142 -35.67 14.42 -8.32
C VAL A 142 -35.04 14.36 -9.72
N VAL A 143 -33.77 13.93 -9.82
CA VAL A 143 -33.10 13.78 -11.12
C VAL A 143 -33.80 12.72 -11.99
N LEU A 144 -34.14 11.58 -11.42
CA LEU A 144 -34.83 10.51 -12.15
C LEU A 144 -36.21 10.96 -12.66
N LEU A 145 -36.97 11.68 -11.83
CA LEU A 145 -38.27 12.25 -12.25
C LEU A 145 -38.09 13.31 -13.33
N GLY A 146 -37.09 14.18 -13.20
CA GLY A 146 -36.74 15.16 -14.22
C GLY A 146 -36.38 14.52 -15.57
N MET A 147 -35.57 13.50 -15.55
CA MET A 147 -35.25 12.71 -16.75
C MET A 147 -36.47 12.06 -17.37
N ALA A 148 -37.34 11.46 -16.57
CA ALA A 148 -38.57 10.85 -17.05
C ALA A 148 -39.51 11.87 -17.75
N VAL A 149 -39.61 13.07 -17.18
CA VAL A 149 -40.41 14.16 -17.79
C VAL A 149 -39.78 14.61 -19.11
N ILE A 150 -38.47 14.78 -19.18
CA ILE A 150 -37.78 15.17 -20.41
C ILE A 150 -37.99 14.12 -21.51
N VAL A 151 -37.81 12.85 -21.18
CA VAL A 151 -38.01 11.74 -22.14
C VAL A 151 -39.47 11.71 -22.62
N TYR A 152 -40.44 11.90 -21.71
CA TYR A 152 -41.87 11.97 -22.07
C TYR A 152 -42.19 13.14 -23.03
N LEU A 153 -41.63 14.33 -22.72
CA LEU A 153 -41.84 15.51 -23.58
C LEU A 153 -41.21 15.32 -24.96
N MET A 154 -39.99 14.74 -25.00
CA MET A 154 -39.34 14.44 -26.29
C MET A 154 -40.13 13.41 -27.11
N SER A 155 -40.62 12.35 -26.49
CA SER A 155 -41.48 11.35 -27.15
C SER A 155 -42.73 12.01 -27.75
N LYS A 156 -43.41 12.87 -26.98
CA LYS A 156 -44.59 13.58 -27.46
C LYS A 156 -44.30 14.51 -28.64
N VAL A 157 -43.19 15.25 -28.59
CA VAL A 157 -42.74 16.10 -29.70
C VAL A 157 -42.42 15.28 -30.94
N TYR A 158 -41.81 14.11 -30.78
CA TYR A 158 -41.46 13.20 -31.87
C TYR A 158 -42.74 12.63 -32.54
N ASP A 159 -43.72 12.18 -31.75
CA ASP A 159 -45.02 11.70 -32.24
C ASP A 159 -45.78 12.79 -33.00
N ASP A 160 -45.75 14.04 -32.53
CA ASP A 160 -46.36 15.19 -33.23
C ASP A 160 -45.66 15.49 -34.57
N VAL A 161 -44.31 15.37 -34.62
CA VAL A 161 -43.53 15.56 -35.85
C VAL A 161 -43.83 14.48 -36.88
N ASP A 162 -43.92 13.22 -36.46
CA ASP A 162 -44.25 12.11 -37.36
C ASP A 162 -45.68 12.22 -37.91
N ASN A 163 -46.64 12.63 -37.11
CA ASN A 163 -48.00 12.90 -37.54
C ASN A 163 -48.07 14.04 -38.56
N VAL A 164 -47.34 15.12 -38.33
CA VAL A 164 -47.25 16.25 -39.27
C VAL A 164 -46.55 15.85 -40.59
N LEU A 165 -45.53 15.02 -40.50
CA LEU A 165 -44.80 14.51 -41.67
C LEU A 165 -45.69 13.57 -42.49
N ALA A 166 -46.43 12.67 -41.85
CA ALA A 166 -47.38 11.77 -42.50
C ALA A 166 -48.50 12.53 -43.22
N LEU A 167 -49.05 13.59 -42.56
CA LEU A 167 -50.04 14.47 -43.17
C LEU A 167 -49.50 15.27 -44.36
N LYS A 168 -48.24 15.70 -44.31
CA LYS A 168 -47.57 16.37 -45.46
C LYS A 168 -47.37 15.40 -46.63
N ILE A 169 -46.95 14.18 -46.37
CA ILE A 169 -46.77 13.15 -47.40
C ILE A 169 -48.12 12.80 -48.07
N LEU A 170 -49.20 12.67 -47.29
CA LEU A 170 -50.55 12.43 -47.80
C LEU A 170 -51.03 13.59 -48.67
N LYS A 171 -50.70 14.84 -48.35
CA LYS A 171 -51.08 16.05 -49.11
C LYS A 171 -50.30 16.22 -50.41
N VAL A 172 -49.10 15.61 -50.53
CA VAL A 172 -48.30 15.65 -51.77
C VAL A 172 -48.70 14.53 -52.73
N LEU A 173 -49.30 13.46 -52.22
CA LEU A 173 -49.77 12.33 -53.02
C LEU A 173 -51.25 12.47 -53.53
N TRP A 174 -51.90 13.55 -53.19
CA TRP A 174 -53.27 13.94 -53.68
C TRP A 174 -53.16 15.24 -54.43
#